data_35de162d65560729ca4b8901cb190b60
#
_entry.id   35de162d65560729ca4b8901cb190b60
#
_cell.length_a   1.000
_cell.length_b   1.000
_cell.length_c   1.000
_cell.angle_alpha   90.00
_cell.angle_beta   90.00
_cell.angle_gamma   90.00
#
_symmetry.space_group_name_H-M   'P 1'
#
loop_
_entity.id
_entity.type
_entity.pdbx_description
1 polymer ?
#
loop_
_entity_poly.entity_id
_entity_poly.type
_entity_poly.pdbx_seq_one_letter_code
_entity_poly.pdbx_strand_id
1 'polypeptide(L)'
;TALTGLAGRFSGTWRLTLWTAGGIAFALGLLALAATGIRWISKRAAPRAKGRPALRWALGAISGTREGAASVVLSLGLGLSVLAAVGQIDGNLRNAISGNLPDIAPSYFFVDIQRDQMAGYTERLESAAAVTRIASAPMLRGIITQINGTPAREVAGDHWVISGDRGVTYSAQPSESTRITAGEWWPADYAGEPQISFAAEAAEEMGLSLGDSLTINILGRDITGTITSFREVDFSTAGIGFILSMNPAALQGAPHTF
;
A
#
# COMPACT_ATOMS: atom_id res chain seq x y z
N THR A 1 -18.22 24.61 -6.55
CA THR A 1 -18.03 24.97 -5.12
C THR A 1 -18.80 24.05 -4.17
N ALA A 2 -20.09 23.73 -4.42
CA ALA A 2 -20.86 22.81 -3.57
C ALA A 2 -20.35 21.37 -3.64
N LEU A 3 -20.02 20.88 -4.84
CA LEU A 3 -19.49 19.53 -5.07
C LEU A 3 -18.10 19.31 -4.42
N THR A 4 -17.24 20.33 -4.44
CA THR A 4 -15.93 20.26 -3.78
C THR A 4 -16.05 20.24 -2.26
N GLY A 5 -17.03 20.95 -1.70
CA GLY A 5 -17.32 20.92 -0.27
C GLY A 5 -17.87 19.55 0.19
N LEU A 6 -18.75 18.96 -0.61
CA LEU A 6 -19.28 17.61 -0.35
C LEU A 6 -18.18 16.55 -0.44
N ALA A 7 -17.38 16.58 -1.50
CA ALA A 7 -16.27 15.66 -1.71
C ALA A 7 -15.23 15.74 -0.59
N GLY A 8 -14.90 16.95 -0.10
CA GLY A 8 -13.98 17.13 1.01
C GLY A 8 -14.45 16.56 2.34
N ARG A 9 -15.77 16.56 2.54
CA ARG A 9 -16.39 16.00 3.74
C ARG A 9 -16.44 14.46 3.73
N PHE A 10 -16.58 13.87 2.54
CA PHE A 10 -16.61 12.40 2.38
C PHE A 10 -15.22 11.76 2.27
N SER A 11 -14.21 12.47 1.72
CA SER A 11 -12.87 11.93 1.52
C SER A 11 -11.97 11.98 2.77
N GLY A 12 -12.38 12.66 3.84
CA GLY A 12 -11.59 12.80 5.08
C GLY A 12 -10.31 13.64 4.93
N THR A 13 -9.86 13.95 3.69
CA THR A 13 -8.61 14.67 3.42
C THR A 13 -8.84 15.86 2.49
N TRP A 14 -8.91 17.08 3.04
CA TRP A 14 -9.05 18.33 2.29
C TRP A 14 -7.95 18.54 1.26
N ARG A 15 -6.75 18.06 1.53
CA ARG A 15 -5.59 18.18 0.65
C ARG A 15 -5.84 17.44 -0.68
N LEU A 16 -6.34 16.22 -0.64
CA LEU A 16 -6.66 15.42 -1.82
C LEU A 16 -7.77 16.07 -2.66
N THR A 17 -8.82 16.56 -1.99
CA THR A 17 -9.96 17.21 -2.64
C THR A 17 -9.56 18.50 -3.36
N LEU A 18 -8.68 19.32 -2.77
CA LEU A 18 -8.17 20.54 -3.40
C LEU A 18 -7.29 20.24 -4.60
N TRP A 19 -6.43 19.21 -4.52
CA TRP A 19 -5.58 18.81 -5.65
C TRP A 19 -6.42 18.26 -6.81
N THR A 20 -7.44 17.44 -6.55
CA THR A 20 -8.32 16.90 -7.60
C THR A 20 -9.18 18.00 -8.23
N ALA A 21 -9.78 18.88 -7.42
CA ALA A 21 -10.56 20.02 -7.92
C ALA A 21 -9.69 20.98 -8.74
N GLY A 22 -8.47 21.26 -8.29
CA GLY A 22 -7.48 22.07 -9.02
C GLY A 22 -7.07 21.42 -10.35
N GLY A 23 -6.85 20.12 -10.37
CA GLY A 23 -6.54 19.35 -11.58
C GLY A 23 -7.66 19.39 -12.61
N ILE A 24 -8.91 19.22 -12.17
CA ILE A 24 -10.09 19.32 -13.05
C ILE A 24 -10.24 20.73 -13.62
N ALA A 25 -10.12 21.75 -12.78
CA ALA A 25 -10.19 23.16 -13.22
C ALA A 25 -9.08 23.49 -14.22
N PHE A 26 -7.87 22.99 -13.99
CA PHE A 26 -6.73 23.16 -14.89
C PHE A 26 -6.98 22.46 -16.23
N ALA A 27 -7.48 21.23 -16.24
CA ALA A 27 -7.80 20.50 -17.47
C ALA A 27 -8.87 21.22 -18.30
N LEU A 28 -9.93 21.70 -17.66
CA LEU A 28 -10.97 22.50 -18.34
C LEU A 28 -10.42 23.82 -18.87
N GLY A 29 -9.53 24.48 -18.15
CA GLY A 29 -8.82 25.67 -18.59
C GLY A 29 -7.96 25.42 -19.82
N LEU A 30 -7.21 24.32 -19.86
CA LEU A 30 -6.43 23.92 -21.05
C LEU A 30 -7.32 23.63 -22.25
N LEU A 31 -8.46 22.96 -22.07
CA LEU A 31 -9.42 22.71 -23.16
C LEU A 31 -10.00 24.04 -23.69
N ALA A 32 -10.32 24.98 -22.82
CA ALA A 32 -10.81 26.29 -23.21
C ALA A 32 -9.72 27.09 -23.97
N LEU A 33 -8.45 27.04 -23.53
CA LEU A 33 -7.31 27.61 -24.22
C LEU A 33 -7.09 26.96 -25.59
N ALA A 34 -7.17 25.65 -25.70
CA ALA A 34 -7.08 24.93 -26.97
C ALA A 34 -8.20 25.35 -27.93
N ALA A 35 -9.44 25.46 -27.46
CA ALA A 35 -10.57 25.92 -28.28
C ALA A 35 -10.37 27.35 -28.80
N THR A 36 -9.90 28.25 -27.94
CA THR A 36 -9.57 29.65 -28.36
C THR A 36 -8.40 29.70 -29.31
N GLY A 37 -7.38 28.88 -29.10
CA GLY A 37 -6.21 28.75 -29.97
C GLY A 37 -6.58 28.25 -31.37
N ILE A 38 -7.40 27.18 -31.46
CA ILE A 38 -7.89 26.65 -32.74
C ILE A 38 -8.67 27.72 -33.50
N ARG A 39 -9.54 28.48 -32.82
CA ARG A 39 -10.28 29.57 -33.44
C ARG A 39 -9.36 30.69 -33.95
N TRP A 40 -8.37 31.07 -33.16
CA TRP A 40 -7.40 32.09 -33.53
C TRP A 40 -6.57 31.69 -34.77
N ILE A 41 -6.07 30.44 -34.77
CA ILE A 41 -5.34 29.88 -35.90
C ILE A 41 -6.23 29.80 -37.14
N SER A 42 -7.48 29.32 -37.02
CA SER A 42 -8.43 29.24 -38.12
C SER A 42 -8.74 30.60 -38.72
N LYS A 43 -8.95 31.64 -37.89
CA LYS A 43 -9.12 33.02 -38.36
C LYS A 43 -7.91 33.55 -39.15
N ARG A 44 -6.69 33.20 -38.69
CA ARG A 44 -5.46 33.69 -39.31
C ARG A 44 -5.11 32.91 -40.60
N ALA A 45 -5.51 31.61 -40.67
CA ALA A 45 -5.29 30.73 -41.80
C ALA A 45 -6.31 30.91 -42.94
N ALA A 46 -7.57 31.24 -42.62
CA ALA A 46 -8.64 31.40 -43.60
C ALA A 46 -8.31 32.35 -44.77
N PRO A 47 -7.70 33.55 -44.57
CA PRO A 47 -7.34 34.45 -45.70
C PRO A 47 -6.16 33.92 -46.52
N ARG A 48 -5.35 32.99 -45.98
CA ARG A 48 -4.20 32.43 -46.69
C ARG A 48 -4.58 31.22 -47.57
N ALA A 49 -5.77 30.68 -47.41
CA ALA A 49 -6.29 29.56 -48.21
C ALA A 49 -6.80 30.01 -49.61
N LYS A 50 -6.06 30.94 -50.28
CA LYS A 50 -6.37 31.38 -51.66
C LYS A 50 -6.17 30.24 -52.62
N GLY A 51 -7.21 29.88 -53.43
CA GLY A 51 -7.17 28.77 -54.39
C GLY A 51 -7.73 27.44 -53.92
N ARG A 52 -8.16 27.33 -52.63
CA ARG A 52 -8.78 26.12 -52.07
C ARG A 52 -10.13 26.45 -51.39
N PRO A 53 -11.23 26.55 -52.14
CA PRO A 53 -12.51 27.04 -51.62
C PRO A 53 -13.05 26.17 -50.49
N ALA A 54 -12.91 24.85 -50.56
CA ALA A 54 -13.36 23.94 -49.52
C ALA A 54 -12.64 24.16 -48.18
N LEU A 55 -11.32 24.37 -48.22
CA LEU A 55 -10.51 24.63 -47.02
C LEU A 55 -10.87 25.99 -46.39
N ARG A 56 -11.13 27.02 -47.23
CA ARG A 56 -11.55 28.33 -46.77
C ARG A 56 -12.92 28.30 -46.10
N TRP A 57 -13.85 27.51 -46.62
CA TRP A 57 -15.16 27.31 -46.07
C TRP A 57 -15.08 26.59 -44.70
N ALA A 58 -14.29 25.51 -44.62
CA ALA A 58 -14.08 24.76 -43.37
C ALA A 58 -13.44 25.65 -42.27
N LEU A 59 -12.40 26.43 -42.61
CA LEU A 59 -11.77 27.33 -41.66
C LEU A 59 -12.70 28.49 -41.26
N GLY A 60 -13.55 28.95 -42.16
CA GLY A 60 -14.59 29.93 -41.91
C GLY A 60 -15.67 29.44 -40.96
N ALA A 61 -16.11 28.19 -41.13
CA ALA A 61 -17.07 27.57 -40.25
C ALA A 61 -16.54 27.39 -38.81
N ILE A 62 -15.29 26.95 -38.66
CA ILE A 62 -14.62 26.83 -37.35
C ILE A 62 -14.45 28.19 -36.66
N SER A 63 -14.17 29.24 -37.43
CA SER A 63 -13.92 30.59 -36.92
C SER A 63 -15.17 31.44 -36.69
N GLY A 64 -16.30 31.11 -37.35
CA GLY A 64 -17.48 31.97 -37.49
C GLY A 64 -18.43 31.96 -36.30
N THR A 65 -18.73 30.84 -35.71
CA THR A 65 -19.68 30.74 -34.60
C THR A 65 -18.98 30.58 -33.26
N ARG A 66 -19.35 31.46 -32.31
CA ARG A 66 -18.72 31.52 -30.99
C ARG A 66 -18.99 30.26 -30.15
N GLU A 67 -20.05 29.53 -30.43
CA GLU A 67 -20.54 28.41 -29.62
C GLU A 67 -20.25 27.02 -30.21
N GLY A 68 -20.20 26.86 -31.54
CA GLY A 68 -20.07 25.56 -32.16
C GLY A 68 -18.71 24.88 -31.94
N ALA A 69 -17.61 25.53 -32.27
CA ALA A 69 -16.27 24.95 -32.18
C ALA A 69 -15.84 24.74 -30.70
N ALA A 70 -16.19 25.69 -29.83
CA ALA A 70 -15.87 25.57 -28.40
C ALA A 70 -16.66 24.42 -27.75
N SER A 71 -17.93 24.28 -28.08
CA SER A 71 -18.78 23.19 -27.58
C SER A 71 -18.29 21.80 -28.02
N VAL A 72 -17.89 21.66 -29.29
CA VAL A 72 -17.32 20.42 -29.83
C VAL A 72 -16.00 20.07 -29.15
N VAL A 73 -15.08 21.04 -29.01
CA VAL A 73 -13.78 20.81 -28.37
C VAL A 73 -13.96 20.43 -26.88
N LEU A 74 -14.84 21.14 -26.18
CA LEU A 74 -15.13 20.82 -24.76
C LEU A 74 -15.78 19.45 -24.62
N SER A 75 -16.79 19.13 -25.43
CA SER A 75 -17.51 17.88 -25.37
C SER A 75 -16.59 16.69 -25.73
N LEU A 76 -15.87 16.79 -26.85
CA LEU A 76 -14.93 15.75 -27.29
C LEU A 76 -13.74 15.64 -26.32
N GLY A 77 -13.21 16.77 -25.88
CA GLY A 77 -12.10 16.81 -24.92
C GLY A 77 -12.48 16.21 -23.58
N LEU A 78 -13.69 16.50 -23.08
CA LEU A 78 -14.19 15.88 -21.85
C LEU A 78 -14.34 14.36 -22.02
N GLY A 79 -14.93 13.90 -23.12
CA GLY A 79 -15.07 12.47 -23.39
C GLY A 79 -13.73 11.75 -23.48
N LEU A 80 -12.75 12.31 -24.19
CA LEU A 80 -11.40 11.76 -24.27
C LEU A 80 -10.68 11.80 -22.92
N SER A 81 -10.88 12.85 -22.12
CA SER A 81 -10.29 12.95 -20.79
C SER A 81 -10.82 11.87 -19.84
N VAL A 82 -12.11 11.55 -19.92
CA VAL A 82 -12.71 10.45 -19.15
C VAL A 82 -12.14 9.11 -19.59
N LEU A 83 -12.04 8.86 -20.90
CA LEU A 83 -11.43 7.64 -21.43
C LEU A 83 -9.97 7.49 -21.01
N ALA A 84 -9.20 8.57 -21.06
CA ALA A 84 -7.80 8.57 -20.62
C ALA A 84 -7.69 8.27 -19.11
N ALA A 85 -8.56 8.89 -18.30
CA ALA A 85 -8.59 8.65 -16.86
C ALA A 85 -8.94 7.19 -16.54
N VAL A 86 -9.94 6.61 -17.19
CA VAL A 86 -10.31 5.19 -17.04
C VAL A 86 -9.14 4.28 -17.45
N GLY A 87 -8.48 4.58 -18.58
CA GLY A 87 -7.30 3.81 -19.02
C GLY A 87 -6.13 3.90 -18.04
N GLN A 88 -5.89 5.05 -17.43
CA GLN A 88 -4.86 5.20 -16.39
C GLN A 88 -5.23 4.46 -15.11
N ILE A 89 -6.49 4.49 -14.69
CA ILE A 89 -6.95 3.74 -13.52
C ILE A 89 -6.79 2.24 -13.77
N ASP A 90 -7.21 1.73 -14.93
CA ASP A 90 -7.04 0.31 -15.29
C ASP A 90 -5.56 -0.09 -15.31
N GLY A 91 -4.71 0.73 -15.94
CA GLY A 91 -3.26 0.51 -15.96
C GLY A 91 -2.61 0.52 -14.58
N ASN A 92 -2.96 1.50 -13.75
CA ASN A 92 -2.44 1.58 -12.38
C ASN A 92 -2.93 0.42 -11.52
N LEU A 93 -4.20 0.02 -11.67
CA LEU A 93 -4.76 -1.13 -10.95
C LEU A 93 -4.07 -2.44 -11.36
N ARG A 94 -3.86 -2.65 -12.67
CA ARG A 94 -3.10 -3.81 -13.17
C ARG A 94 -1.67 -3.82 -12.64
N ASN A 95 -0.99 -2.68 -12.67
CA ASN A 95 0.36 -2.56 -12.15
C ASN A 95 0.41 -2.78 -10.63
N ALA A 96 -0.55 -2.26 -9.87
CA ALA A 96 -0.65 -2.49 -8.44
C ALA A 96 -0.88 -3.98 -8.13
N ILE A 97 -1.78 -4.63 -8.86
CA ILE A 97 -2.03 -6.08 -8.70
C ILE A 97 -0.78 -6.89 -9.09
N SER A 98 -0.16 -6.58 -10.24
CA SER A 98 1.00 -7.33 -10.73
C SER A 98 2.27 -7.07 -9.92
N GLY A 99 2.44 -5.86 -9.39
CA GLY A 99 3.61 -5.47 -8.60
C GLY A 99 3.59 -5.98 -7.16
N ASN A 100 2.38 -6.25 -6.63
CA ASN A 100 2.19 -6.71 -5.26
C ASN A 100 1.99 -8.24 -5.16
N LEU A 101 1.92 -8.93 -6.29
CA LEU A 101 1.94 -10.40 -6.27
C LEU A 101 3.39 -10.84 -6.08
N PRO A 102 3.73 -11.61 -5.04
CA PRO A 102 5.04 -12.25 -4.94
C PRO A 102 5.24 -13.12 -6.19
N ASP A 103 6.46 -13.18 -6.70
CA ASP A 103 6.82 -13.97 -7.89
C ASP A 103 6.33 -15.42 -7.81
N ILE A 104 6.12 -15.92 -6.58
CA ILE A 104 5.48 -17.20 -6.30
C ILE A 104 4.51 -16.99 -5.14
N ALA A 105 3.23 -16.73 -5.44
CA ALA A 105 2.18 -16.73 -4.42
C ALA A 105 1.95 -18.17 -3.93
N PRO A 106 1.85 -18.39 -2.60
CA PRO A 106 1.55 -19.72 -2.08
C PRO A 106 0.16 -20.17 -2.57
N SER A 107 0.10 -21.40 -3.07
CA SER A 107 -1.17 -21.98 -3.54
C SER A 107 -2.08 -22.38 -2.39
N TYR A 108 -1.52 -22.69 -1.23
CA TYR A 108 -2.25 -23.13 -0.04
C TYR A 108 -1.60 -22.57 1.21
N PHE A 109 -2.44 -22.25 2.20
CA PHE A 109 -2.06 -21.94 3.56
C PHE A 109 -2.62 -22.98 4.49
N PHE A 110 -1.78 -23.43 5.41
CA PHE A 110 -2.17 -24.32 6.49
C PHE A 110 -1.84 -23.62 7.80
N VAL A 111 -2.73 -23.73 8.75
CA VAL A 111 -2.60 -23.09 10.07
C VAL A 111 -2.89 -24.13 11.15
N ASP A 112 -2.46 -23.86 12.37
CA ASP A 112 -2.69 -24.69 13.54
C ASP A 112 -2.05 -26.10 13.46
N ILE A 113 -0.96 -26.26 12.70
CA ILE A 113 -0.16 -27.49 12.73
C ILE A 113 0.59 -27.54 14.06
N GLN A 114 0.38 -28.60 14.83
CA GLN A 114 1.03 -28.78 16.12
C GLN A 114 2.51 -29.14 15.93
N ARG A 115 3.32 -28.81 16.95
CA ARG A 115 4.79 -29.05 16.91
C ARG A 115 5.16 -30.51 16.64
N ASP A 116 4.45 -31.43 17.23
CA ASP A 116 4.65 -32.88 17.06
C ASP A 116 4.24 -33.40 15.68
N GLN A 117 3.34 -32.68 14.99
CA GLN A 117 2.89 -33.01 13.65
C GLN A 117 3.79 -32.44 12.57
N MET A 118 4.53 -31.35 12.86
CA MET A 118 5.25 -30.57 11.88
C MET A 118 6.29 -31.39 11.10
N ALA A 119 7.04 -32.25 11.76
CA ALA A 119 8.06 -33.08 11.11
C ALA A 119 7.45 -34.02 10.05
N GLY A 120 6.41 -34.76 10.40
CA GLY A 120 5.74 -35.68 9.46
C GLY A 120 4.98 -34.94 8.36
N TYR A 121 4.47 -33.75 8.67
CA TYR A 121 3.82 -32.89 7.68
C TYR A 121 4.81 -32.37 6.63
N THR A 122 5.97 -31.86 7.08
CA THR A 122 7.02 -31.37 6.18
C THR A 122 7.55 -32.50 5.30
N GLU A 123 7.86 -33.66 5.85
CA GLU A 123 8.33 -34.83 5.09
C GLU A 123 7.34 -35.22 3.99
N ARG A 124 6.03 -35.17 4.31
CA ARG A 124 4.98 -35.49 3.33
C ARG A 124 4.89 -34.47 2.21
N LEU A 125 5.07 -33.20 2.50
CA LEU A 125 5.09 -32.14 1.49
C LEU A 125 6.35 -32.20 0.62
N GLU A 126 7.51 -32.42 1.22
CA GLU A 126 8.79 -32.54 0.49
C GLU A 126 8.81 -33.76 -0.46
N SER A 127 8.11 -34.84 -0.08
CA SER A 127 7.96 -36.02 -0.93
C SER A 127 7.02 -35.83 -2.11
N ALA A 128 6.19 -34.80 -2.12
CA ALA A 128 5.21 -34.53 -3.16
C ALA A 128 5.83 -33.73 -4.31
N ALA A 129 5.95 -34.34 -5.50
CA ALA A 129 6.55 -33.70 -6.68
C ALA A 129 5.86 -32.41 -7.16
N ALA A 130 4.61 -32.16 -6.71
CA ALA A 130 3.87 -30.96 -7.03
C ALA A 130 4.20 -29.77 -6.11
N VAL A 131 4.91 -30.00 -5.00
CA VAL A 131 5.30 -28.95 -4.04
C VAL A 131 6.68 -28.43 -4.42
N THR A 132 6.73 -27.17 -4.80
CA THR A 132 7.97 -26.51 -5.24
C THR A 132 8.65 -25.72 -4.13
N ARG A 133 7.89 -25.23 -3.15
CA ARG A 133 8.41 -24.43 -2.03
C ARG A 133 7.52 -24.60 -0.81
N ILE A 134 8.14 -24.71 0.35
CA ILE A 134 7.50 -24.73 1.65
C ILE A 134 8.08 -23.57 2.46
N ALA A 135 7.21 -22.75 3.05
CA ALA A 135 7.59 -21.76 4.04
C ALA A 135 6.77 -22.00 5.30
N SER A 136 7.42 -22.01 6.43
CA SER A 136 6.75 -22.20 7.73
C SER A 136 7.27 -21.17 8.74
N ALA A 137 6.39 -20.77 9.64
CA ALA A 137 6.78 -19.89 10.74
C ALA A 137 6.00 -20.31 12.02
N PRO A 138 6.66 -20.35 13.18
CA PRO A 138 5.97 -20.54 14.43
C PRO A 138 5.03 -19.35 14.69
N MET A 139 3.80 -19.62 15.10
CA MET A 139 2.80 -18.62 15.38
C MET A 139 2.35 -18.69 16.84
N LEU A 140 2.42 -17.57 17.51
CA LEU A 140 1.85 -17.33 18.82
C LEU A 140 0.89 -16.14 18.73
N ARG A 141 0.04 -16.00 19.74
CA ARG A 141 -0.79 -14.81 19.89
C ARG A 141 -0.34 -14.03 21.11
N GLY A 142 -0.21 -12.72 20.94
CA GLY A 142 0.20 -11.82 22.01
C GLY A 142 -0.48 -10.46 21.92
N ILE A 143 -0.62 -9.84 23.06
CA ILE A 143 -1.18 -8.50 23.22
C ILE A 143 -0.07 -7.59 23.71
N ILE A 144 0.17 -6.47 23.03
CA ILE A 144 1.10 -5.44 23.51
C ILE A 144 0.43 -4.71 24.66
N THR A 145 0.98 -4.84 25.86
CA THR A 145 0.42 -4.29 27.09
C THR A 145 1.08 -2.97 27.48
N GLN A 146 2.40 -2.83 27.22
CA GLN A 146 3.15 -1.62 27.59
C GLN A 146 4.14 -1.23 26.48
N ILE A 147 4.38 0.07 26.38
CA ILE A 147 5.42 0.71 25.57
C ILE A 147 6.26 1.55 26.51
N ASN A 148 7.55 1.29 26.62
CA ASN A 148 8.47 1.97 27.54
C ASN A 148 7.97 2.01 29.00
N GLY A 149 7.33 0.91 29.45
CA GLY A 149 6.78 0.81 30.80
C GLY A 149 5.45 1.54 31.04
N THR A 150 4.93 2.24 30.02
CA THR A 150 3.63 2.92 30.05
C THR A 150 2.57 2.03 29.40
N PRO A 151 1.32 1.97 29.91
CA PRO A 151 0.24 1.22 29.24
C PRO A 151 0.13 1.59 27.76
N ALA A 152 0.11 0.58 26.88
CA ALA A 152 0.18 0.81 25.44
C ALA A 152 -0.95 1.70 24.90
N ARG A 153 -2.14 1.64 25.49
CA ARG A 153 -3.28 2.50 25.14
C ARG A 153 -3.06 3.98 25.46
N GLU A 154 -2.27 4.29 26.47
CA GLU A 154 -1.94 5.69 26.81
C GLU A 154 -0.97 6.30 25.81
N VAL A 155 -0.10 5.47 25.21
CA VAL A 155 0.91 5.91 24.23
C VAL A 155 0.32 5.95 22.83
N ALA A 156 -0.35 4.88 22.38
CA ALA A 156 -0.79 4.69 21.01
C ALA A 156 -2.33 4.76 20.82
N GLY A 157 -3.08 5.17 21.83
CA GLY A 157 -4.53 5.35 21.78
C GLY A 157 -5.27 4.05 21.42
N ASP A 158 -6.21 4.12 20.48
CA ASP A 158 -6.97 2.97 19.99
C ASP A 158 -6.38 2.38 18.69
N HIS A 159 -5.05 2.44 18.55
CA HIS A 159 -4.39 1.88 17.37
C HIS A 159 -4.72 0.40 17.19
N TRP A 160 -4.96 -0.04 15.96
CA TRP A 160 -5.43 -1.41 15.67
C TRP A 160 -4.46 -2.49 16.16
N VAL A 161 -3.14 -2.21 16.20
CA VAL A 161 -2.13 -3.16 16.68
C VAL A 161 -2.30 -3.50 18.15
N ILE A 162 -2.70 -2.55 18.98
CA ILE A 162 -2.84 -2.75 20.43
C ILE A 162 -4.28 -3.06 20.86
N SER A 163 -5.25 -2.95 19.94
CA SER A 163 -6.67 -3.17 20.24
C SER A 163 -7.08 -4.64 20.35
N GLY A 164 -6.14 -5.58 20.26
CA GLY A 164 -6.41 -7.02 20.39
C GLY A 164 -5.14 -7.85 20.26
N ASP A 165 -5.30 -9.17 20.28
CA ASP A 165 -4.20 -10.08 20.05
C ASP A 165 -3.66 -10.03 18.63
N ARG A 166 -2.35 -10.14 18.49
CA ARG A 166 -1.64 -10.13 17.21
C ARG A 166 -0.79 -11.39 17.06
N GLY A 167 -0.56 -11.75 15.82
CA GLY A 167 0.38 -12.80 15.49
C GLY A 167 1.80 -12.37 15.87
N VAL A 168 2.44 -13.18 16.68
CA VAL A 168 3.84 -13.06 17.10
C VAL A 168 4.58 -14.26 16.57
N THR A 169 5.76 -14.05 16.02
CA THR A 169 6.65 -15.12 15.57
C THR A 169 8.03 -14.97 16.16
N TYR A 170 8.84 -15.99 15.99
CA TYR A 170 10.28 -15.90 16.27
C TYR A 170 11.08 -16.57 15.17
N SER A 171 12.26 -16.05 14.89
CA SER A 171 13.17 -16.61 13.89
C SER A 171 14.60 -16.24 14.22
N ALA A 172 15.54 -17.18 13.99
CA ALA A 172 16.97 -16.89 14.12
C ALA A 172 17.49 -15.97 13.01
N GLN A 173 16.91 -16.07 11.82
CA GLN A 173 17.27 -15.27 10.66
C GLN A 173 16.05 -14.65 10.01
N PRO A 174 16.19 -13.49 9.36
CA PRO A 174 15.11 -12.93 8.56
C PRO A 174 14.82 -13.86 7.37
N SER A 175 13.54 -13.90 6.94
CA SER A 175 13.19 -14.60 5.70
C SER A 175 13.82 -13.89 4.49
N GLU A 176 13.98 -14.61 3.37
CA GLU A 176 14.52 -14.05 2.13
C GLU A 176 13.73 -12.81 1.62
N SER A 177 12.44 -12.76 1.94
CA SER A 177 11.56 -11.64 1.57
C SER A 177 11.56 -10.51 2.59
N THR A 178 12.23 -10.66 3.73
CA THR A 178 12.25 -9.63 4.77
C THR A 178 13.18 -8.48 4.37
N ARG A 179 12.62 -7.28 4.26
CA ARG A 179 13.36 -6.05 4.04
C ARG A 179 13.44 -5.25 5.34
N ILE A 180 14.63 -5.12 5.91
CA ILE A 180 14.88 -4.27 7.08
C ILE A 180 14.99 -2.82 6.59
N THR A 181 14.21 -1.92 7.18
CA THR A 181 14.16 -0.50 6.83
C THR A 181 15.02 0.36 7.76
N ALA A 182 15.20 -0.09 9.01
CA ALA A 182 16.04 0.58 9.99
C ALA A 182 16.52 -0.42 11.06
N GLY A 183 17.68 -0.16 11.67
CA GLY A 183 18.30 -1.02 12.67
C GLY A 183 18.88 -2.29 12.09
N GLU A 184 19.09 -3.28 12.93
CA GLU A 184 19.74 -4.53 12.56
C GLU A 184 18.99 -5.73 13.16
N TRP A 185 18.97 -6.84 12.42
CA TRP A 185 18.50 -8.12 12.93
C TRP A 185 19.56 -8.72 13.86
N TRP A 186 19.12 -9.51 14.83
CA TRP A 186 20.02 -10.20 15.74
C TRP A 186 20.87 -11.28 15.06
N PRO A 187 22.06 -11.62 15.59
CA PRO A 187 22.84 -12.77 15.14
C PRO A 187 22.07 -14.08 15.26
N ALA A 188 22.33 -15.03 14.38
CA ALA A 188 21.60 -16.31 14.32
C ALA A 188 21.67 -17.14 15.61
N ASP A 189 22.78 -16.99 16.35
CA ASP A 189 23.07 -17.68 17.63
C ASP A 189 22.74 -16.80 18.86
N TYR A 190 22.03 -15.67 18.66
CA TYR A 190 21.74 -14.75 19.74
C TYR A 190 20.79 -15.38 20.77
N ALA A 191 21.28 -15.46 22.02
CA ALA A 191 20.55 -16.02 23.17
C ALA A 191 20.46 -15.02 24.35
N GLY A 192 20.66 -13.74 24.08
CA GLY A 192 20.56 -12.66 25.08
C GLY A 192 19.13 -12.22 25.36
N GLU A 193 19.02 -11.00 25.90
CA GLU A 193 17.75 -10.37 26.22
C GLU A 193 16.78 -10.35 25.02
N PRO A 194 15.44 -10.37 25.25
CA PRO A 194 14.49 -10.35 24.15
C PRO A 194 14.66 -9.15 23.22
N GLN A 195 14.80 -9.40 21.93
CA GLN A 195 14.87 -8.41 20.87
C GLN A 195 13.66 -8.53 19.95
N ILE A 196 13.23 -7.41 19.41
CA ILE A 196 12.03 -7.31 18.59
C ILE A 196 12.38 -6.65 17.26
N SER A 197 11.97 -7.30 16.18
CA SER A 197 11.84 -6.70 14.85
C SER A 197 10.38 -6.37 14.61
N PHE A 198 10.06 -5.09 14.40
CA PHE A 198 8.68 -4.59 14.33
C PHE A 198 8.33 -4.11 12.92
N ALA A 199 7.04 -4.13 12.55
CA ALA A 199 6.57 -3.61 11.27
C ALA A 199 6.76 -2.10 11.20
N ALA A 200 7.46 -1.60 10.17
CA ALA A 200 7.87 -0.21 10.04
C ALA A 200 6.68 0.76 9.97
N GLU A 201 5.66 0.44 9.19
CA GLU A 201 4.46 1.27 9.03
C GLU A 201 3.72 1.44 10.38
N ALA A 202 3.49 0.33 11.09
CA ALA A 202 2.84 0.37 12.39
C ALA A 202 3.70 1.09 13.45
N ALA A 203 5.03 0.99 13.36
CA ALA A 203 5.93 1.72 14.24
C ALA A 203 5.83 3.24 14.01
N GLU A 204 5.80 3.68 12.75
CA GLU A 204 5.63 5.09 12.38
C GLU A 204 4.28 5.64 12.87
N GLU A 205 3.18 4.90 12.66
CA GLU A 205 1.85 5.28 13.13
C GLU A 205 1.75 5.39 14.66
N MET A 206 2.46 4.53 15.38
CA MET A 206 2.49 4.52 16.86
C MET A 206 3.58 5.43 17.46
N GLY A 207 4.43 6.04 16.62
CA GLY A 207 5.54 6.89 17.07
C GLY A 207 6.67 6.13 17.78
N LEU A 208 6.87 4.85 17.44
CA LEU A 208 7.93 4.01 18.04
C LEU A 208 9.29 4.28 17.41
N SER A 209 10.33 4.13 18.20
CA SER A 209 11.73 4.32 17.82
C SER A 209 12.56 3.07 18.10
N LEU A 210 13.71 2.95 17.42
CA LEU A 210 14.69 1.92 17.77
C LEU A 210 15.18 2.15 19.21
N GLY A 211 15.27 1.08 19.99
CA GLY A 211 15.61 1.12 21.40
C GLY A 211 14.41 1.19 22.35
N ASP A 212 13.20 1.45 21.84
CA ASP A 212 11.99 1.38 22.67
C ASP A 212 11.74 -0.05 23.16
N SER A 213 11.18 -0.18 24.36
CA SER A 213 10.81 -1.45 24.94
C SER A 213 9.31 -1.72 24.76
N LEU A 214 8.96 -2.94 24.32
CA LEU A 214 7.59 -3.41 24.27
C LEU A 214 7.39 -4.57 25.24
N THR A 215 6.35 -4.48 26.07
CA THR A 215 5.89 -5.63 26.86
C THR A 215 4.72 -6.27 26.17
N ILE A 216 4.86 -7.57 25.89
CA ILE A 216 3.88 -8.36 25.17
C ILE A 216 3.40 -9.49 26.07
N ASN A 217 2.10 -9.55 26.31
CA ASN A 217 1.48 -10.65 27.02
C ASN A 217 1.22 -11.81 26.05
N ILE A 218 1.89 -12.94 26.25
CA ILE A 218 1.73 -14.15 25.46
C ILE A 218 1.28 -15.27 26.39
N LEU A 219 0.07 -15.77 26.20
CA LEU A 219 -0.52 -16.82 27.01
C LEU A 219 -0.49 -16.54 28.52
N GLY A 220 -0.67 -15.27 28.92
CA GLY A 220 -0.66 -14.85 30.33
C GLY A 220 0.72 -14.55 30.88
N ARG A 221 1.78 -14.65 30.09
CA ARG A 221 3.16 -14.31 30.48
C ARG A 221 3.59 -13.01 29.78
N ASP A 222 4.03 -12.05 30.56
CA ASP A 222 4.59 -10.82 30.03
C ASP A 222 6.06 -11.01 29.65
N ILE A 223 6.38 -10.65 28.42
CA ILE A 223 7.74 -10.67 27.86
C ILE A 223 8.06 -9.27 27.40
N THR A 224 9.10 -8.68 27.99
CA THR A 224 9.57 -7.36 27.57
C THR A 224 10.79 -7.52 26.68
N GLY A 225 10.75 -6.90 25.49
CA GLY A 225 11.85 -6.89 24.54
C GLY A 225 12.11 -5.53 23.97
N THR A 226 13.32 -5.30 23.48
CA THR A 226 13.77 -4.05 22.88
C THR A 226 13.61 -4.08 21.38
N ILE A 227 13.08 -3.03 20.76
CA ILE A 227 13.00 -2.89 19.30
C ILE A 227 14.42 -2.64 18.77
N THR A 228 14.96 -3.60 18.03
CA THR A 228 16.28 -3.50 17.41
C THR A 228 16.23 -3.27 15.91
N SER A 229 15.11 -3.58 15.28
CA SER A 229 14.94 -3.31 13.86
C SER A 229 13.48 -3.03 13.47
N PHE A 230 13.33 -2.25 12.41
CA PHE A 230 12.08 -2.11 11.68
C PHE A 230 12.17 -2.84 10.35
N ARG A 231 11.06 -3.44 9.93
CA ARG A 231 10.98 -4.18 8.66
C ARG A 231 9.71 -3.87 7.91
N GLU A 232 9.80 -3.93 6.62
CA GLU A 232 8.65 -3.84 5.74
C GLU A 232 7.82 -5.13 5.87
N VAL A 233 6.53 -4.97 6.17
CA VAL A 233 5.56 -6.08 6.23
C VAL A 233 4.37 -5.70 5.38
N ASP A 234 4.19 -6.44 4.30
CA ASP A 234 3.04 -6.24 3.43
C ASP A 234 1.93 -7.23 3.79
N PHE A 235 0.91 -6.74 4.48
CA PHE A 235 -0.27 -7.53 4.85
C PHE A 235 -1.27 -7.70 3.70
N SER A 236 -1.06 -7.01 2.57
CA SER A 236 -1.91 -7.13 1.38
C SER A 236 -1.50 -8.31 0.50
N THR A 237 -0.30 -8.82 0.66
CA THR A 237 0.19 -9.99 -0.07
C THR A 237 -0.19 -11.28 0.64
N ALA A 238 -0.38 -12.33 -0.14
CA ALA A 238 -0.64 -13.68 0.36
C ALA A 238 0.63 -14.32 0.96
N GLY A 239 1.38 -13.59 1.79
CA GLY A 239 2.59 -14.04 2.46
C GLY A 239 2.39 -14.26 3.97
N ILE A 240 3.33 -14.94 4.61
CA ILE A 240 3.37 -15.07 6.07
C ILE A 240 3.86 -13.73 6.64
N GLY A 241 2.93 -12.88 7.09
CA GLY A 241 3.22 -11.57 7.67
C GLY A 241 2.90 -11.51 9.15
N PHE A 242 3.88 -11.14 9.98
CA PHE A 242 3.69 -10.89 11.40
C PHE A 242 4.06 -9.45 11.73
N ILE A 243 3.32 -8.80 12.62
CA ILE A 243 3.63 -7.43 13.07
C ILE A 243 4.97 -7.39 13.79
N LEU A 244 5.22 -8.38 14.61
CA LEU A 244 6.47 -8.47 15.36
C LEU A 244 7.07 -9.88 15.27
N SER A 245 8.40 -9.90 15.23
CA SER A 245 9.22 -11.10 15.33
C SER A 245 10.20 -10.93 16.48
N MET A 246 10.45 -12.00 17.22
CA MET A 246 11.40 -11.99 18.33
C MET A 246 12.56 -12.94 18.07
N ASN A 247 13.66 -12.77 18.79
CA ASN A 247 14.75 -13.73 18.78
C ASN A 247 14.28 -15.08 19.41
N PRO A 248 14.82 -16.22 18.96
CA PRO A 248 14.36 -17.54 19.40
C PRO A 248 14.39 -17.75 20.92
N ALA A 249 15.44 -17.25 21.59
CA ALA A 249 15.58 -17.41 23.04
C ALA A 249 14.40 -16.82 23.83
N ALA A 250 13.76 -15.79 23.30
CA ALA A 250 12.60 -15.16 23.95
C ALA A 250 11.34 -16.06 23.98
N LEU A 251 11.13 -16.87 22.93
CA LEU A 251 9.86 -17.58 22.68
C LEU A 251 10.00 -19.10 22.44
N GLN A 252 11.21 -19.63 22.32
CA GLN A 252 11.44 -21.03 21.94
C GLN A 252 10.74 -22.06 22.86
N GLY A 253 10.57 -21.73 24.14
CA GLY A 253 9.89 -22.58 25.13
C GLY A 253 8.37 -22.42 25.18
N ALA A 254 7.81 -21.43 24.47
CA ALA A 254 6.38 -21.16 24.50
C ALA A 254 5.60 -22.16 23.62
N PRO A 255 4.40 -22.60 24.05
CA PRO A 255 3.50 -23.38 23.19
C PRO A 255 3.15 -22.56 21.94
N HIS A 256 3.34 -23.14 20.77
CA HIS A 256 3.04 -22.50 19.49
C HIS A 256 2.57 -23.51 18.45
N THR A 257 1.91 -23.03 17.42
CA THR A 257 1.52 -23.78 16.23
C THR A 257 2.26 -23.21 15.00
N PHE A 258 2.13 -23.89 13.89
CA PHE A 258 2.66 -23.44 12.59
C PHE A 258 1.52 -23.21 11.60
#